data_2eed6ea355b87a27c9872844d470c846
#
_entry.id   2eed6ea355b87a27c9872844d470c846
#
_cell.length_a   1.000
_cell.length_b   1.000
_cell.length_c   1.000
_cell.angle_alpha   90.00
_cell.angle_beta   90.00
_cell.angle_gamma   90.00
#
_symmetry.space_group_name_H-M   'P 1'
#
loop_
_entity.id
_entity.type
_entity.pdbx_description
1 polymer ?
#
loop_
_entity_poly.entity_id
_entity_poly.type
_entity_poly.pdbx_seq_one_letter_code
_entity_poly.pdbx_strand_id
1 'polypeptide(L)'
;MQERSSVGDLANQLRQELDRYSPGGKLPSSRALVERFRVSPVTVSRALAQLAAEGLVVTRPGAGAFRAHPRTSVAPAGDTSWQEVTLSADAATELVPRTVDASGVLASLAAPPPGVVEFNGGYLHPSLQPERAMGAALSRAGRRPGAWSRPPMEGLTELREWFARGIGGAITAAEVLVTAGGQSALTTALRALAPPGAPVLVESPTYPGMLAIARAAGLRPVPVPVDADGVKPDLLADAFRATGARVFVCQPLFQNPTGAVLAPERRTEVVRIAREAGAFVIEDDFVRRLVHE
;
A
#
# COMPACT_ATOMS: atom_id res chain seq x y z
N MET A 1 -20.04 33.04 17.24
CA MET A 1 -18.76 33.66 16.82
C MET A 1 -17.94 34.20 18.01
N GLN A 2 -18.55 34.52 19.15
CA GLN A 2 -17.87 34.99 20.37
C GLN A 2 -17.06 33.89 21.13
N GLU A 3 -17.46 32.63 21.10
CA GLU A 3 -16.76 31.56 21.85
C GLU A 3 -15.36 31.19 21.29
N ARG A 4 -15.13 31.38 20.00
CA ARG A 4 -13.80 31.10 19.41
C ARG A 4 -12.75 32.15 19.74
N SER A 5 -13.17 33.38 19.93
CA SER A 5 -12.30 34.48 20.37
C SER A 5 -11.78 34.23 21.80
N SER A 6 -12.62 33.83 22.72
CA SER A 6 -12.25 33.62 24.13
C SER A 6 -11.29 32.43 24.35
N VAL A 7 -11.36 31.36 23.53
CA VAL A 7 -10.44 30.20 23.59
C VAL A 7 -9.04 30.59 23.08
N GLY A 8 -8.98 31.28 21.95
CA GLY A 8 -7.72 31.76 21.38
C GLY A 8 -7.01 32.77 22.27
N ASP A 9 -7.77 33.69 22.87
CA ASP A 9 -7.23 34.72 23.78
C ASP A 9 -6.64 34.05 25.02
N LEU A 10 -7.37 33.10 25.63
CA LEU A 10 -6.85 32.35 26.78
C LEU A 10 -5.61 31.53 26.43
N ALA A 11 -5.60 30.85 25.27
CA ALA A 11 -4.43 30.12 24.83
C ALA A 11 -3.21 31.02 24.62
N ASN A 12 -3.40 32.20 24.05
CA ASN A 12 -2.34 33.21 23.88
C ASN A 12 -1.80 33.73 25.24
N GLN A 13 -2.67 34.02 26.19
CA GLN A 13 -2.26 34.45 27.54
C GLN A 13 -1.48 33.34 28.25
N LEU A 14 -1.97 32.11 28.20
CA LEU A 14 -1.27 30.97 28.81
C LEU A 14 0.08 30.72 28.11
N ARG A 15 0.17 30.87 26.78
CA ARG A 15 1.42 30.73 26.04
C ARG A 15 2.48 31.73 26.53
N GLN A 16 2.12 32.97 26.77
CA GLN A 16 3.04 33.99 27.29
C GLN A 16 3.48 33.69 28.73
N GLU A 17 2.67 33.01 29.50
CA GLU A 17 2.99 32.65 30.88
C GLU A 17 3.78 31.35 31.01
N LEU A 18 3.86 30.54 29.96
CA LEU A 18 4.55 29.23 30.02
C LEU A 18 6.00 29.35 30.47
N ASP A 19 6.68 30.45 30.17
CA ASP A 19 8.07 30.67 30.57
C ASP A 19 8.28 30.84 32.08
N ARG A 20 7.19 31.06 32.83
CA ARG A 20 7.22 31.08 34.29
C ARG A 20 7.28 29.67 34.92
N TYR A 21 7.07 28.62 34.13
CA TYR A 21 7.08 27.23 34.60
C TYR A 21 8.32 26.51 34.04
N SER A 22 9.00 25.75 34.87
CA SER A 22 10.12 24.91 34.41
C SER A 22 9.60 23.86 33.41
N PRO A 23 10.42 23.38 32.45
CA PRO A 23 10.07 22.21 31.64
C PRO A 23 9.62 21.04 32.53
N GLY A 24 8.49 20.42 32.24
CA GLY A 24 7.85 19.41 33.10
C GLY A 24 7.12 19.97 34.32
N GLY A 25 7.20 21.26 34.56
CA GLY A 25 6.49 21.95 35.69
C GLY A 25 4.98 21.91 35.52
N LYS A 26 4.26 21.74 36.63
CA LYS A 26 2.80 21.65 36.67
C LYS A 26 2.18 23.05 36.51
N LEU A 27 1.24 23.19 35.58
CA LEU A 27 0.42 24.38 35.43
C LEU A 27 -0.68 24.42 36.52
N PRO A 28 -1.29 25.63 36.78
CA PRO A 28 -2.45 25.72 37.65
C PRO A 28 -3.56 24.75 37.23
N SER A 29 -4.34 24.29 38.22
CA SER A 29 -5.45 23.39 37.92
C SER A 29 -6.50 24.08 37.03
N SER A 30 -7.26 23.31 36.28
CA SER A 30 -8.33 23.82 35.42
C SER A 30 -9.31 24.70 36.24
N ARG A 31 -9.57 24.34 37.51
CA ARG A 31 -10.42 25.14 38.42
C ARG A 31 -9.79 26.49 38.73
N ALA A 32 -8.49 26.52 39.03
CA ALA A 32 -7.75 27.76 39.27
C ALA A 32 -7.69 28.65 38.02
N LEU A 33 -7.59 28.08 36.84
CA LEU A 33 -7.62 28.82 35.57
C LEU A 33 -9.00 29.40 35.28
N VAL A 34 -10.08 28.64 35.55
CA VAL A 34 -11.46 29.10 35.44
C VAL A 34 -11.69 30.33 36.35
N GLU A 35 -11.25 30.24 37.60
CA GLU A 35 -11.40 31.31 38.58
C GLU A 35 -10.58 32.56 38.21
N ARG A 36 -9.31 32.35 37.82
CA ARG A 36 -8.37 33.43 37.51
C ARG A 36 -8.78 34.21 36.25
N PHE A 37 -9.15 33.49 35.19
CA PHE A 37 -9.46 34.10 33.88
C PHE A 37 -10.97 34.36 33.68
N ARG A 38 -11.81 33.97 34.63
CA ARG A 38 -13.28 34.13 34.62
C ARG A 38 -13.91 33.57 33.33
N VAL A 39 -13.46 32.42 32.88
CA VAL A 39 -13.91 31.71 31.68
C VAL A 39 -14.58 30.39 32.04
N SER A 40 -15.30 29.79 31.09
CA SER A 40 -15.95 28.50 31.34
C SER A 40 -14.93 27.35 31.45
N PRO A 41 -15.23 26.25 32.16
CA PRO A 41 -14.38 25.04 32.18
C PRO A 41 -14.11 24.49 30.80
N VAL A 42 -15.07 24.60 29.88
CA VAL A 42 -14.93 24.17 28.48
C VAL A 42 -13.91 25.03 27.74
N THR A 43 -13.90 26.32 27.95
CA THR A 43 -12.93 27.28 27.39
C THR A 43 -11.51 26.91 27.82
N VAL A 44 -11.32 26.64 29.13
CA VAL A 44 -10.02 26.22 29.67
C VAL A 44 -9.58 24.90 29.06
N SER A 45 -10.47 23.92 28.99
CA SER A 45 -10.16 22.60 28.38
C SER A 45 -9.72 22.72 26.90
N ARG A 46 -10.43 23.52 26.10
CA ARG A 46 -10.11 23.78 24.70
C ARG A 46 -8.78 24.54 24.52
N ALA A 47 -8.52 25.53 25.35
CA ALA A 47 -7.25 26.28 25.32
C ALA A 47 -6.05 25.38 25.68
N LEU A 48 -6.19 24.54 26.71
CA LEU A 48 -5.16 23.57 27.06
C LEU A 48 -4.96 22.49 25.96
N ALA A 49 -6.04 22.02 25.30
CA ALA A 49 -5.96 21.12 24.18
C ALA A 49 -5.24 21.76 22.97
N GLN A 50 -5.50 23.04 22.71
CA GLN A 50 -4.78 23.80 21.67
C GLN A 50 -3.28 23.86 21.97
N LEU A 51 -2.88 24.24 23.19
CA LEU A 51 -1.48 24.29 23.59
C LEU A 51 -0.82 22.91 23.60
N ALA A 52 -1.59 21.86 23.85
CA ALA A 52 -1.09 20.48 23.75
C ALA A 52 -0.85 20.07 22.29
N ALA A 53 -1.74 20.44 21.36
CA ALA A 53 -1.55 20.24 19.93
C ALA A 53 -0.32 20.98 19.38
N GLU A 54 -0.02 22.17 19.96
CA GLU A 54 1.18 22.94 19.67
C GLU A 54 2.46 22.35 20.31
N GLY A 55 2.34 21.31 21.13
CA GLY A 55 3.46 20.68 21.82
C GLY A 55 4.02 21.50 22.97
N LEU A 56 3.32 22.52 23.45
CA LEU A 56 3.74 23.41 24.54
C LEU A 56 3.32 22.90 25.92
N VAL A 57 2.27 22.09 25.98
CA VAL A 57 1.69 21.54 27.20
C VAL A 57 1.47 20.03 27.03
N VAL A 58 1.63 19.29 28.11
CA VAL A 58 1.26 17.85 28.20
C VAL A 58 0.16 17.71 29.24
N THR A 59 -0.99 17.18 28.88
CA THR A 59 -2.08 16.88 29.80
C THR A 59 -2.02 15.42 30.23
N ARG A 60 -2.15 15.18 31.55
CA ARG A 60 -2.19 13.82 32.11
C ARG A 60 -3.51 13.60 32.83
N PRO A 61 -4.32 12.61 32.47
CA PRO A 61 -5.59 12.31 33.15
C PRO A 61 -5.40 12.19 34.65
N GLY A 62 -6.22 12.88 35.43
CA GLY A 62 -6.15 12.90 36.89
C GLY A 62 -4.99 13.69 37.52
N ALA A 63 -3.93 14.00 36.77
CA ALA A 63 -2.75 14.70 37.28
C ALA A 63 -2.71 16.19 36.90
N GLY A 64 -3.36 16.61 35.81
CA GLY A 64 -3.45 17.99 35.35
C GLY A 64 -2.63 18.27 34.08
N ALA A 65 -2.31 19.56 33.86
CA ALA A 65 -1.51 20.02 32.72
C ALA A 65 -0.10 20.41 33.19
N PHE A 66 0.90 20.16 32.33
CA PHE A 66 2.31 20.39 32.60
C PHE A 66 2.95 21.10 31.41
N ARG A 67 3.92 21.99 31.66
CA ARG A 67 4.75 22.55 30.59
C ARG A 67 5.48 21.39 29.87
N ALA A 68 5.39 21.34 28.55
CA ALA A 68 6.17 20.37 27.80
C ALA A 68 7.67 20.64 27.97
N HIS A 69 8.46 19.56 27.95
CA HIS A 69 9.90 19.75 27.78
C HIS A 69 10.14 20.34 26.39
N PRO A 70 11.08 21.30 26.23
CA PRO A 70 11.51 21.69 24.90
C PRO A 70 11.82 20.40 24.14
N ARG A 71 11.23 20.22 22.96
CA ARG A 71 11.76 19.22 22.05
C ARG A 71 13.22 19.60 21.89
N THR A 72 14.12 18.79 22.40
CA THR A 72 15.52 18.87 22.03
C THR A 72 15.50 18.94 20.51
N SER A 73 15.88 20.09 19.95
CA SER A 73 16.08 20.16 18.51
C SER A 73 16.97 18.98 18.20
N VAL A 74 16.47 18.07 17.37
CA VAL A 74 17.33 17.08 16.75
C VAL A 74 18.52 17.90 16.30
N ALA A 75 19.73 17.51 16.73
CA ALA A 75 20.96 18.14 16.30
C ALA A 75 20.81 18.43 14.80
N PRO A 76 21.17 19.65 14.33
CA PRO A 76 20.95 20.00 12.94
C PRO A 76 21.37 18.81 12.11
N ALA A 77 20.46 18.32 11.27
CA ALA A 77 20.73 17.18 10.41
C ALA A 77 22.13 17.41 9.85
N GLY A 78 23.03 16.46 10.04
CA GLY A 78 24.42 16.63 9.62
C GLY A 78 24.41 17.17 8.19
N ASP A 79 25.43 17.90 7.82
CA ASP A 79 25.55 18.57 6.52
C ASP A 79 25.05 17.64 5.39
N THR A 80 23.89 17.97 4.84
CA THR A 80 23.23 17.22 3.75
C THR A 80 23.49 17.84 2.39
N SER A 81 24.32 18.88 2.31
CA SER A 81 24.63 19.58 1.06
C SER A 81 25.18 18.65 -0.01
N TRP A 82 25.87 17.58 0.38
CA TRP A 82 26.34 16.54 -0.55
C TRP A 82 25.19 15.81 -1.23
N GLN A 83 24.03 15.64 -0.57
CA GLN A 83 22.85 15.02 -1.16
C GLN A 83 22.24 15.96 -2.21
N GLU A 84 22.17 17.25 -1.92
CA GLU A 84 21.71 18.27 -2.88
C GLU A 84 22.62 18.35 -4.09
N VAL A 85 23.94 18.29 -3.88
CA VAL A 85 24.92 18.23 -4.97
C VAL A 85 24.74 16.95 -5.80
N THR A 86 24.55 15.79 -5.16
CA THR A 86 24.33 14.52 -5.86
C THR A 86 23.04 14.57 -6.69
N LEU A 87 21.94 15.03 -6.11
CA LEU A 87 20.68 15.18 -6.84
C LEU A 87 20.77 16.18 -7.99
N SER A 88 21.56 17.25 -7.83
CA SER A 88 21.81 18.22 -8.89
C SER A 88 22.71 17.66 -10.00
N ALA A 89 23.68 16.83 -9.64
CA ALA A 89 24.56 16.16 -10.61
C ALA A 89 23.80 15.10 -11.42
N ASP A 90 22.87 14.37 -10.80
CA ASP A 90 21.98 13.43 -11.50
C ASP A 90 21.02 14.14 -12.46
N ALA A 91 20.60 15.36 -12.14
CA ALA A 91 19.80 16.19 -13.05
C ALA A 91 20.60 16.70 -14.27
N ALA A 92 21.94 16.79 -14.16
CA ALA A 92 22.82 17.17 -15.25
C ALA A 92 23.19 16.00 -16.19
N THR A 93 23.08 14.77 -15.74
CA THR A 93 23.09 13.57 -16.58
C THR A 93 21.68 13.40 -17.14
N GLU A 94 21.50 13.26 -18.46
CA GLU A 94 20.20 13.07 -19.16
C GLU A 94 19.42 11.83 -18.70
N LEU A 95 19.29 11.63 -17.40
CA LEU A 95 18.43 10.61 -16.81
C LEU A 95 17.01 11.09 -16.97
N VAL A 96 16.33 10.58 -18.00
CA VAL A 96 14.88 10.79 -18.19
C VAL A 96 14.18 10.31 -16.91
N PRO A 97 13.51 11.21 -16.16
CA PRO A 97 12.76 10.79 -14.97
C PRO A 97 11.78 9.70 -15.38
N ARG A 98 11.79 8.56 -14.71
CA ARG A 98 10.80 7.51 -14.93
C ARG A 98 9.46 7.99 -14.35
N THR A 99 8.70 8.73 -15.13
CA THR A 99 7.32 9.06 -14.80
C THR A 99 6.43 7.88 -15.18
N VAL A 100 5.71 7.34 -14.21
CA VAL A 100 4.73 6.29 -14.44
C VAL A 100 3.35 6.89 -14.28
N ASP A 101 2.55 6.85 -15.35
CA ASP A 101 1.13 7.18 -15.23
C ASP A 101 0.41 6.08 -14.46
N ALA A 102 0.10 6.37 -13.20
CA ALA A 102 -0.67 5.52 -12.30
C ALA A 102 -2.09 6.05 -12.08
N SER A 103 -2.55 7.02 -12.88
CA SER A 103 -3.85 7.69 -12.70
C SER A 103 -5.03 6.71 -12.65
N GLY A 104 -5.02 5.66 -13.48
CA GLY A 104 -6.05 4.61 -13.46
C GLY A 104 -6.09 3.83 -12.15
N VAL A 105 -4.92 3.54 -11.54
CA VAL A 105 -4.84 2.87 -10.23
C VAL A 105 -5.31 3.81 -9.13
N LEU A 106 -4.84 5.06 -9.15
CA LEU A 106 -5.22 6.06 -8.15
C LEU A 106 -6.71 6.36 -8.19
N ALA A 107 -7.30 6.44 -9.39
CA ALA A 107 -8.74 6.60 -9.55
C ALA A 107 -9.55 5.43 -8.97
N SER A 108 -9.05 4.19 -9.10
CA SER A 108 -9.70 3.01 -8.52
C SER A 108 -9.58 2.91 -7.00
N LEU A 109 -8.67 3.67 -6.39
CA LEU A 109 -8.46 3.73 -4.93
C LEU A 109 -9.10 4.97 -4.30
N ALA A 110 -9.62 5.91 -5.11
CA ALA A 110 -10.28 7.10 -4.61
C ALA A 110 -11.62 6.76 -3.96
N ALA A 111 -11.92 7.39 -2.82
CA ALA A 111 -13.24 7.25 -2.21
C ALA A 111 -14.33 7.79 -3.14
N PRO A 112 -15.46 7.08 -3.31
CA PRO A 112 -16.54 7.54 -4.17
C PRO A 112 -17.18 8.82 -3.61
N PRO A 113 -17.72 9.69 -4.48
CA PRO A 113 -18.51 10.83 -4.04
C PRO A 113 -19.73 10.40 -3.22
N PRO A 114 -20.26 11.27 -2.33
CA PRO A 114 -21.47 10.97 -1.58
C PRO A 114 -22.64 10.58 -2.49
N GLY A 115 -23.35 9.49 -2.14
CA GLY A 115 -24.51 9.00 -2.90
C GLY A 115 -24.19 8.08 -4.07
N VAL A 116 -22.92 7.81 -4.34
CA VAL A 116 -22.48 6.83 -5.34
C VAL A 116 -22.33 5.46 -4.68
N VAL A 117 -22.92 4.43 -5.30
CA VAL A 117 -22.71 3.03 -4.88
C VAL A 117 -21.42 2.54 -5.51
N GLU A 118 -20.47 2.15 -4.68
CA GLU A 118 -19.14 1.72 -5.12
C GLU A 118 -19.15 0.25 -5.55
N PHE A 119 -18.71 -0.01 -6.78
CA PHE A 119 -18.44 -1.34 -7.32
C PHE A 119 -16.95 -1.53 -7.71
N ASN A 120 -16.09 -0.57 -7.36
CA ASN A 120 -14.67 -0.59 -7.74
C ASN A 120 -13.81 -1.45 -6.80
N GLY A 121 -14.26 -1.65 -5.57
CA GLY A 121 -13.46 -2.30 -4.54
C GLY A 121 -13.70 -3.81 -4.51
N GLY A 122 -12.66 -4.60 -4.65
CA GLY A 122 -12.68 -6.04 -4.37
C GLY A 122 -12.60 -6.38 -2.87
N TYR A 123 -13.02 -5.46 -1.99
CA TYR A 123 -12.94 -5.64 -0.54
C TYR A 123 -14.27 -6.14 0.03
N LEU A 124 -14.17 -7.05 1.01
CA LEU A 124 -15.35 -7.54 1.71
C LEU A 124 -16.01 -6.42 2.51
N HIS A 125 -17.34 -6.39 2.47
CA HIS A 125 -18.11 -5.52 3.35
C HIS A 125 -17.70 -5.75 4.82
N PRO A 126 -17.61 -4.71 5.68
CA PRO A 126 -17.17 -4.86 7.07
C PRO A 126 -17.86 -5.97 7.86
N SER A 127 -19.17 -6.21 7.63
CA SER A 127 -19.92 -7.28 8.29
C SER A 127 -19.48 -8.70 7.90
N LEU A 128 -18.74 -8.86 6.80
CA LEU A 128 -18.22 -10.13 6.29
C LEU A 128 -16.73 -10.33 6.59
N GLN A 129 -16.08 -9.31 7.16
CA GLN A 129 -14.66 -9.41 7.49
C GLN A 129 -14.45 -10.32 8.69
N PRO A 130 -13.48 -11.25 8.63
CA PRO A 130 -13.25 -12.25 9.69
C PRO A 130 -12.41 -11.69 10.85
N GLU A 131 -12.77 -10.50 11.37
CA GLU A 131 -11.98 -9.75 12.35
C GLU A 131 -11.62 -10.58 13.59
N ARG A 132 -12.60 -11.29 14.18
CA ARG A 132 -12.37 -12.13 15.37
C ARG A 132 -11.38 -13.26 15.08
N ALA A 133 -11.52 -13.94 13.94
CA ALA A 133 -10.65 -15.04 13.54
C ALA A 133 -9.23 -14.54 13.27
N MET A 134 -9.11 -13.40 12.58
CA MET A 134 -7.82 -12.76 12.29
C MET A 134 -7.13 -12.26 13.56
N GLY A 135 -7.86 -11.59 14.46
CA GLY A 135 -7.31 -11.13 15.73
C GLY A 135 -6.77 -12.30 16.58
N ALA A 136 -7.51 -13.41 16.65
CA ALA A 136 -7.06 -14.64 17.34
C ALA A 136 -5.83 -15.27 16.67
N ALA A 137 -5.78 -15.28 15.32
CA ALA A 137 -4.64 -15.79 14.57
C ALA A 137 -3.38 -14.96 14.80
N LEU A 138 -3.47 -13.64 14.72
CA LEU A 138 -2.37 -12.72 15.01
C LEU A 138 -1.84 -12.88 16.44
N SER A 139 -2.75 -12.98 17.41
CA SER A 139 -2.36 -13.21 18.82
C SER A 139 -1.62 -14.54 19.02
N ARG A 140 -2.02 -15.61 18.33
CA ARG A 140 -1.30 -16.89 18.36
C ARG A 140 0.06 -16.80 17.69
N ALA A 141 0.11 -16.18 16.50
CA ALA A 141 1.34 -16.03 15.74
C ALA A 141 2.39 -15.22 16.51
N GLY A 142 2.00 -14.10 17.13
CA GLY A 142 2.91 -13.25 17.89
C GLY A 142 3.49 -13.90 19.16
N ARG A 143 2.89 -15.00 19.66
CA ARG A 143 3.39 -15.78 20.79
C ARG A 143 4.28 -16.96 20.40
N ARG A 144 4.46 -17.23 19.10
CA ARG A 144 5.35 -18.32 18.66
C ARG A 144 6.82 -17.97 18.94
N PRO A 145 7.65 -18.92 19.33
CA PRO A 145 9.10 -18.70 19.42
C PRO A 145 9.63 -18.19 18.07
N GLY A 146 10.44 -17.16 18.09
CA GLY A 146 11.02 -16.57 16.88
C GLY A 146 10.07 -15.68 16.07
N ALA A 147 8.82 -15.43 16.51
CA ALA A 147 7.85 -14.61 15.80
C ALA A 147 8.35 -13.19 15.46
N TRP A 148 9.26 -12.66 16.27
CA TRP A 148 9.85 -11.33 16.14
C TRP A 148 11.27 -11.34 15.57
N SER A 149 11.76 -12.51 15.18
CA SER A 149 13.05 -12.67 14.53
C SER A 149 12.93 -12.41 13.02
N ARG A 150 14.07 -12.16 12.38
CA ARG A 150 14.13 -12.02 10.92
C ARG A 150 13.67 -13.34 10.26
N PRO A 151 12.64 -13.31 9.38
CA PRO A 151 12.23 -14.52 8.65
C PRO A 151 13.28 -14.92 7.61
N PRO A 152 13.24 -16.18 7.11
CA PRO A 152 13.98 -16.58 5.93
C PRO A 152 13.68 -15.66 4.74
N MET A 153 14.65 -15.47 3.83
CA MET A 153 14.50 -14.54 2.69
C MET A 153 13.36 -14.95 1.76
N GLU A 154 13.14 -16.26 1.60
CA GLU A 154 12.08 -16.82 0.76
C GLU A 154 10.71 -16.81 1.46
N GLY A 155 10.66 -16.49 2.74
CA GLY A 155 9.48 -16.58 3.58
C GLY A 155 9.44 -17.83 4.47
N LEU A 156 8.50 -17.86 5.41
CA LEU A 156 8.34 -18.96 6.35
C LEU A 156 8.04 -20.29 5.62
N THR A 157 8.74 -21.35 5.97
CA THR A 157 8.61 -22.66 5.32
C THR A 157 7.18 -23.17 5.36
N GLU A 158 6.50 -23.07 6.50
CA GLU A 158 5.11 -23.53 6.64
C GLU A 158 4.14 -22.76 5.72
N LEU A 159 4.39 -21.48 5.48
CA LEU A 159 3.59 -20.68 4.57
C LEU A 159 3.85 -21.08 3.12
N ARG A 160 5.10 -21.32 2.77
CA ARG A 160 5.50 -21.76 1.44
C ARG A 160 4.92 -23.14 1.12
N GLU A 161 4.97 -24.08 2.06
CA GLU A 161 4.34 -25.41 1.95
C GLU A 161 2.82 -25.30 1.78
N TRP A 162 2.20 -24.35 2.51
CA TRP A 162 0.76 -24.13 2.39
C TRP A 162 0.37 -23.63 0.98
N PHE A 163 1.15 -22.71 0.40
CA PHE A 163 0.95 -22.27 -0.98
C PHE A 163 1.23 -23.39 -1.97
N ALA A 164 2.34 -24.12 -1.82
CA ALA A 164 2.68 -25.24 -2.69
C ALA A 164 1.56 -26.28 -2.77
N ARG A 165 1.00 -26.66 -1.62
CA ARG A 165 -0.18 -27.57 -1.56
C ARG A 165 -1.40 -26.98 -2.25
N GLY A 166 -1.61 -25.66 -2.16
CA GLY A 166 -2.73 -24.98 -2.81
C GLY A 166 -2.59 -24.86 -4.33
N ILE A 167 -1.37 -24.76 -4.82
CA ILE A 167 -1.07 -24.75 -6.26
C ILE A 167 -1.22 -26.17 -6.83
N GLY A 168 -0.74 -27.16 -6.09
CA GLY A 168 -0.83 -28.57 -6.49
C GLY A 168 0.28 -29.00 -7.46
N GLY A 169 0.07 -30.15 -8.10
CA GLY A 169 1.07 -30.74 -9.00
C GLY A 169 2.35 -31.17 -8.28
N ALA A 170 3.49 -30.93 -8.89
CA ALA A 170 4.81 -31.26 -8.35
C ALA A 170 5.46 -30.08 -7.59
N ILE A 171 4.73 -28.99 -7.36
CA ILE A 171 5.26 -27.79 -6.70
C ILE A 171 5.55 -28.08 -5.23
N THR A 172 6.75 -27.73 -4.79
CA THR A 172 7.23 -27.84 -3.42
C THR A 172 7.48 -26.46 -2.83
N ALA A 173 7.77 -26.38 -1.54
CA ALA A 173 8.15 -25.12 -0.91
C ALA A 173 9.38 -24.45 -1.56
N ALA A 174 10.24 -25.21 -2.24
CA ALA A 174 11.44 -24.67 -2.89
C ALA A 174 11.09 -23.74 -4.05
N GLU A 175 9.96 -23.97 -4.73
CA GLU A 175 9.50 -23.14 -5.85
C GLU A 175 8.60 -21.98 -5.41
N VAL A 176 8.41 -21.76 -4.12
CA VAL A 176 7.55 -20.68 -3.60
C VAL A 176 8.38 -19.58 -2.95
N LEU A 177 8.17 -18.35 -3.40
CA LEU A 177 8.70 -17.13 -2.80
C LEU A 177 7.56 -16.29 -2.22
N VAL A 178 7.65 -15.95 -0.94
CA VAL A 178 6.69 -15.06 -0.29
C VAL A 178 7.11 -13.60 -0.51
N THR A 179 6.18 -12.79 -1.00
CA THR A 179 6.40 -11.37 -1.27
C THR A 179 5.43 -10.50 -0.44
N ALA A 180 5.59 -9.18 -0.51
CA ALA A 180 4.72 -8.23 0.19
C ALA A 180 3.34 -8.05 -0.49
N GLY A 181 2.85 -9.04 -1.22
CA GLY A 181 1.55 -9.04 -1.88
C GLY A 181 1.65 -9.16 -3.41
N GLY A 182 0.50 -9.30 -4.09
CA GLY A 182 0.42 -9.58 -5.53
C GLY A 182 1.16 -8.58 -6.42
N GLN A 183 1.03 -7.29 -6.14
CA GLN A 183 1.75 -6.27 -6.91
C GLN A 183 3.28 -6.41 -6.78
N SER A 184 3.78 -6.74 -5.59
CA SER A 184 5.19 -7.01 -5.36
C SER A 184 5.64 -8.28 -6.09
N ALA A 185 4.81 -9.32 -6.10
CA ALA A 185 5.06 -10.55 -6.83
C ALA A 185 5.17 -10.30 -8.34
N LEU A 186 4.17 -9.62 -8.92
CA LEU A 186 4.16 -9.26 -10.35
C LEU A 186 5.38 -8.39 -10.73
N THR A 187 5.71 -7.39 -9.91
CA THR A 187 6.87 -6.53 -10.15
C THR A 187 8.17 -7.35 -10.16
N THR A 188 8.32 -8.26 -9.20
CA THR A 188 9.50 -9.12 -9.08
C THR A 188 9.60 -10.07 -10.28
N ALA A 189 8.50 -10.75 -10.63
CA ALA A 189 8.45 -11.68 -11.76
C ALA A 189 8.78 -10.97 -13.08
N LEU A 190 8.16 -9.82 -13.36
CA LEU A 190 8.40 -9.07 -14.59
C LEU A 190 9.85 -8.61 -14.71
N ARG A 191 10.45 -8.10 -13.64
CA ARG A 191 11.85 -7.66 -13.64
C ARG A 191 12.83 -8.84 -13.80
N ALA A 192 12.47 -10.01 -13.30
CA ALA A 192 13.29 -11.21 -13.45
C ALA A 192 13.24 -11.81 -14.85
N LEU A 193 12.09 -11.69 -15.54
CA LEU A 193 11.83 -12.38 -16.80
C LEU A 193 12.03 -11.51 -18.06
N ALA A 194 12.02 -10.17 -17.91
CA ALA A 194 12.11 -9.26 -19.05
C ALA A 194 13.02 -8.05 -18.73
N PRO A 195 13.98 -7.73 -19.60
CA PRO A 195 14.82 -6.54 -19.45
C PRO A 195 14.00 -5.26 -19.78
N PRO A 196 14.41 -4.08 -19.26
CA PRO A 196 13.81 -2.83 -19.65
C PRO A 196 13.77 -2.62 -21.16
N GLY A 197 12.68 -2.05 -21.68
CA GLY A 197 12.42 -1.87 -23.11
C GLY A 197 11.75 -3.07 -23.78
N ALA A 198 11.77 -4.25 -23.17
CA ALA A 198 11.16 -5.44 -23.75
C ALA A 198 9.62 -5.33 -23.82
N PRO A 199 9.00 -5.93 -24.86
CA PRO A 199 7.55 -6.09 -24.90
C PRO A 199 7.10 -7.14 -23.88
N VAL A 200 5.96 -6.88 -23.24
CA VAL A 200 5.21 -7.84 -22.41
C VAL A 200 3.78 -7.91 -22.93
N LEU A 201 3.29 -9.10 -23.23
CA LEU A 201 1.92 -9.30 -23.65
C LEU A 201 1.01 -9.26 -22.41
N VAL A 202 -0.11 -8.54 -22.51
CA VAL A 202 -1.11 -8.43 -21.46
C VAL A 202 -2.51 -8.55 -22.07
N GLU A 203 -3.46 -9.05 -21.31
CA GLU A 203 -4.85 -9.09 -21.73
C GLU A 203 -5.40 -7.68 -22.02
N SER A 204 -6.40 -7.58 -22.89
CA SER A 204 -7.08 -6.33 -23.23
C SER A 204 -8.60 -6.54 -23.28
N PRO A 205 -9.37 -5.90 -22.36
CA PRO A 205 -8.89 -5.07 -21.24
C PRO A 205 -8.15 -5.85 -20.16
N THR A 206 -7.43 -5.15 -19.27
CA THR A 206 -6.72 -5.76 -18.13
C THR A 206 -6.75 -4.86 -16.90
N TYR A 207 -6.34 -5.39 -15.77
CA TYR A 207 -6.19 -4.65 -14.52
C TYR A 207 -5.23 -3.46 -14.70
N PRO A 208 -5.66 -2.21 -14.38
CA PRO A 208 -4.83 -1.02 -14.59
C PRO A 208 -3.49 -1.08 -13.84
N GLY A 209 -3.47 -1.75 -12.66
CA GLY A 209 -2.24 -1.95 -11.89
C GLY A 209 -1.20 -2.76 -12.64
N MET A 210 -1.61 -3.73 -13.49
CA MET A 210 -0.69 -4.49 -14.33
C MET A 210 0.04 -3.57 -15.33
N LEU A 211 -0.68 -2.65 -15.95
CA LEU A 211 -0.09 -1.68 -16.89
C LEU A 211 0.88 -0.73 -16.18
N ALA A 212 0.52 -0.26 -14.98
CA ALA A 212 1.37 0.60 -14.17
C ALA A 212 2.66 -0.13 -13.75
N ILE A 213 2.56 -1.39 -13.28
CA ILE A 213 3.71 -2.23 -12.91
C ILE A 213 4.63 -2.47 -14.11
N ALA A 214 4.08 -2.84 -15.28
CA ALA A 214 4.87 -3.08 -16.47
C ALA A 214 5.65 -1.82 -16.90
N ARG A 215 4.98 -0.66 -16.93
CA ARG A 215 5.62 0.62 -17.25
C ARG A 215 6.67 1.01 -16.22
N ALA A 216 6.40 0.82 -14.92
CA ALA A 216 7.37 1.08 -13.85
C ALA A 216 8.60 0.17 -13.93
N ALA A 217 8.44 -1.06 -14.43
CA ALA A 217 9.54 -1.95 -14.76
C ALA A 217 10.29 -1.55 -16.06
N GLY A 218 9.83 -0.52 -16.76
CA GLY A 218 10.40 -0.07 -18.03
C GLY A 218 10.00 -0.96 -19.21
N LEU A 219 8.99 -1.80 -19.06
CA LEU A 219 8.49 -2.68 -20.11
C LEU A 219 7.47 -1.97 -21.01
N ARG A 220 7.24 -2.50 -22.19
CA ARG A 220 6.25 -2.03 -23.16
C ARG A 220 5.06 -2.99 -23.22
N PRO A 221 3.93 -2.69 -22.53
CA PRO A 221 2.73 -3.52 -22.60
C PRO A 221 2.18 -3.57 -24.01
N VAL A 222 1.87 -4.77 -24.50
CA VAL A 222 1.26 -5.04 -25.78
C VAL A 222 -0.07 -5.75 -25.53
N PRO A 223 -1.21 -5.19 -25.97
CA PRO A 223 -2.52 -5.75 -25.68
C PRO A 223 -2.81 -6.98 -26.54
N VAL A 224 -3.41 -8.01 -25.91
CA VAL A 224 -3.98 -9.18 -26.57
C VAL A 224 -5.46 -9.25 -26.22
N PRO A 225 -6.38 -9.21 -27.19
CA PRO A 225 -7.81 -9.21 -26.92
C PRO A 225 -8.31 -10.45 -26.19
N VAL A 226 -9.28 -10.24 -25.31
CA VAL A 226 -10.04 -11.30 -24.61
C VAL A 226 -11.49 -11.28 -25.03
N ASP A 227 -12.19 -12.42 -24.83
CA ASP A 227 -13.62 -12.54 -24.91
C ASP A 227 -14.18 -13.25 -23.66
N ALA A 228 -15.42 -13.75 -23.71
CA ALA A 228 -16.05 -14.44 -22.58
C ALA A 228 -15.29 -15.70 -22.13
N ASP A 229 -14.53 -16.33 -23.03
CA ASP A 229 -13.73 -17.52 -22.76
C ASP A 229 -12.24 -17.20 -22.46
N GLY A 230 -11.91 -15.94 -22.23
CA GLY A 230 -10.56 -15.46 -21.93
C GLY A 230 -9.76 -15.05 -23.18
N VAL A 231 -8.43 -15.07 -23.09
CA VAL A 231 -7.55 -14.66 -24.18
C VAL A 231 -7.79 -15.50 -25.44
N LYS A 232 -7.72 -14.84 -26.63
CA LYS A 232 -7.83 -15.49 -27.93
C LYS A 232 -6.51 -16.09 -28.35
N PRO A 233 -6.40 -17.45 -28.48
CA PRO A 233 -5.13 -18.12 -28.73
C PRO A 233 -4.45 -17.73 -30.04
N ASP A 234 -5.22 -17.54 -31.10
CA ASP A 234 -4.73 -17.12 -32.42
C ASP A 234 -4.06 -15.73 -32.35
N LEU A 235 -4.73 -14.77 -31.70
CA LEU A 235 -4.20 -13.43 -31.50
C LEU A 235 -3.01 -13.40 -30.55
N LEU A 236 -2.97 -14.29 -29.54
CA LEU A 236 -1.81 -14.45 -28.68
C LEU A 236 -0.59 -14.96 -29.46
N ALA A 237 -0.78 -15.97 -30.32
CA ALA A 237 0.30 -16.46 -31.18
C ALA A 237 0.81 -15.39 -32.13
N ASP A 238 -0.08 -14.61 -32.75
CA ASP A 238 0.27 -13.50 -33.60
C ASP A 238 1.04 -12.42 -32.86
N ALA A 239 0.61 -12.05 -31.66
CA ALA A 239 1.28 -11.07 -30.83
C ALA A 239 2.71 -11.50 -30.45
N PHE A 240 2.92 -12.76 -30.08
CA PHE A 240 4.27 -13.30 -29.84
C PHE A 240 5.15 -13.18 -31.08
N ARG A 241 4.65 -13.60 -32.25
CA ARG A 241 5.42 -13.53 -33.51
C ARG A 241 5.76 -12.09 -33.90
N ALA A 242 4.79 -11.17 -33.76
CA ALA A 242 4.96 -9.78 -34.16
C ALA A 242 5.90 -9.00 -33.25
N THR A 243 5.99 -9.36 -31.98
CA THR A 243 6.68 -8.55 -30.97
C THR A 243 7.97 -9.14 -30.46
N GLY A 244 8.15 -10.47 -30.58
CA GLY A 244 9.24 -11.20 -29.93
C GLY A 244 9.16 -11.19 -28.40
N ALA A 245 7.98 -10.93 -27.83
CA ALA A 245 7.77 -10.93 -26.38
C ALA A 245 8.16 -12.28 -25.76
N ARG A 246 8.67 -12.25 -24.55
CA ARG A 246 9.07 -13.44 -23.79
C ARG A 246 8.21 -13.67 -22.55
N VAL A 247 7.22 -12.80 -22.33
CA VAL A 247 6.31 -12.88 -21.18
C VAL A 247 4.90 -12.51 -21.63
N PHE A 248 3.93 -13.33 -21.21
CA PHE A 248 2.51 -13.05 -21.27
C PHE A 248 1.94 -13.06 -19.85
N VAL A 249 1.15 -12.05 -19.48
CA VAL A 249 0.46 -11.96 -18.19
C VAL A 249 -1.03 -12.06 -18.40
N CYS A 250 -1.68 -12.99 -17.68
CA CYS A 250 -3.13 -13.18 -17.74
C CYS A 250 -3.74 -13.42 -16.36
N GLN A 251 -5.05 -13.18 -16.27
CA GLN A 251 -5.88 -13.53 -15.12
C GLN A 251 -6.86 -14.64 -15.54
N PRO A 252 -6.50 -15.91 -15.35
CA PRO A 252 -7.29 -17.02 -15.89
C PRO A 252 -8.62 -17.26 -15.19
N LEU A 253 -8.80 -16.69 -13.99
CA LEU A 253 -10.05 -16.82 -13.20
C LEU A 253 -10.60 -15.41 -12.91
N PHE A 254 -11.86 -15.19 -13.32
CA PHE A 254 -12.57 -13.92 -13.08
C PHE A 254 -11.75 -12.70 -13.47
N GLN A 255 -11.31 -12.69 -14.72
CA GLN A 255 -10.47 -11.66 -15.30
C GLN A 255 -10.98 -10.25 -14.98
N ASN A 256 -10.11 -9.39 -14.48
CA ASN A 256 -10.44 -8.00 -14.17
C ASN A 256 -10.15 -7.11 -15.39
N PRO A 257 -11.16 -6.46 -16.02
CA PRO A 257 -12.50 -6.19 -15.45
C PRO A 257 -13.65 -7.04 -16.02
N THR A 258 -13.41 -8.00 -16.90
CA THR A 258 -14.46 -8.66 -17.67
C THR A 258 -15.22 -9.75 -16.92
N GLY A 259 -14.63 -10.31 -15.86
CA GLY A 259 -15.15 -11.50 -15.16
C GLY A 259 -14.97 -12.80 -15.95
N ALA A 260 -14.32 -12.77 -17.11
CA ALA A 260 -14.11 -13.97 -17.93
C ALA A 260 -13.29 -15.03 -17.19
N VAL A 261 -13.57 -16.29 -17.51
CA VAL A 261 -12.79 -17.43 -17.05
C VAL A 261 -12.15 -18.09 -18.27
N LEU A 262 -10.85 -18.26 -18.23
CA LEU A 262 -10.11 -18.89 -19.34
C LEU A 262 -10.57 -20.33 -19.51
N ALA A 263 -11.19 -20.62 -20.67
CA ALA A 263 -11.74 -21.93 -20.98
C ALA A 263 -10.67 -23.04 -20.92
N PRO A 264 -10.99 -24.25 -20.44
CA PRO A 264 -10.03 -25.33 -20.28
C PRO A 264 -9.22 -25.64 -21.56
N GLU A 265 -9.89 -25.61 -22.70
CA GLU A 265 -9.28 -25.86 -24.02
C GLU A 265 -8.26 -24.77 -24.36
N ARG A 266 -8.59 -23.51 -24.07
CA ARG A 266 -7.68 -22.37 -24.28
C ARG A 266 -6.49 -22.38 -23.33
N ARG A 267 -6.63 -22.91 -22.11
CA ARG A 267 -5.49 -23.04 -21.17
C ARG A 267 -4.39 -23.90 -21.76
N THR A 268 -4.74 -25.04 -22.33
CA THR A 268 -3.79 -25.94 -22.98
C THR A 268 -3.13 -25.24 -24.17
N GLU A 269 -3.91 -24.53 -24.96
CA GLU A 269 -3.43 -23.82 -26.14
C GLU A 269 -2.49 -22.64 -25.78
N VAL A 270 -2.83 -21.85 -24.75
CA VAL A 270 -1.97 -20.76 -24.25
C VAL A 270 -0.59 -21.30 -23.83
N VAL A 271 -0.57 -22.41 -23.09
CA VAL A 271 0.70 -23.03 -22.65
C VAL A 271 1.49 -23.54 -23.86
N ARG A 272 0.84 -24.16 -24.85
CA ARG A 272 1.48 -24.61 -26.08
C ARG A 272 2.11 -23.45 -26.86
N ILE A 273 1.34 -22.37 -27.07
CA ILE A 273 1.79 -21.16 -27.79
C ILE A 273 2.98 -20.52 -27.06
N ALA A 274 2.89 -20.34 -25.75
CA ALA A 274 3.98 -19.77 -24.97
C ALA A 274 5.26 -20.62 -25.06
N ARG A 275 5.12 -21.95 -24.98
CA ARG A 275 6.26 -22.87 -25.13
C ARG A 275 6.91 -22.75 -26.52
N GLU A 276 6.12 -22.70 -27.59
CA GLU A 276 6.62 -22.53 -28.96
C GLU A 276 7.31 -21.16 -29.14
N ALA A 277 6.82 -20.13 -28.50
CA ALA A 277 7.45 -18.81 -28.48
C ALA A 277 8.69 -18.73 -27.56
N GLY A 278 8.98 -19.77 -26.78
CA GLY A 278 10.00 -19.73 -25.73
C GLY A 278 9.74 -18.67 -24.68
N ALA A 279 8.48 -18.48 -24.31
CA ALA A 279 8.00 -17.43 -23.42
C ALA A 279 7.46 -18.00 -22.10
N PHE A 280 7.41 -17.15 -21.09
CA PHE A 280 6.78 -17.43 -19.80
C PHE A 280 5.33 -16.95 -19.78
N VAL A 281 4.47 -17.67 -19.06
CA VAL A 281 3.13 -17.24 -18.69
C VAL A 281 3.14 -16.89 -17.21
N ILE A 282 2.71 -15.68 -16.87
CA ILE A 282 2.47 -15.24 -15.50
C ILE A 282 0.94 -15.25 -15.29
N GLU A 283 0.46 -16.12 -14.42
CA GLU A 283 -0.93 -16.14 -14.00
C GLU A 283 -1.10 -15.30 -12.74
N ASP A 284 -1.86 -14.20 -12.83
CA ASP A 284 -2.30 -13.41 -11.67
C ASP A 284 -3.57 -14.03 -11.10
N ASP A 285 -3.39 -14.92 -10.14
CA ASP A 285 -4.44 -15.75 -9.55
C ASP A 285 -4.79 -15.30 -8.14
N PHE A 286 -5.47 -14.18 -8.03
CA PHE A 286 -5.84 -13.56 -6.75
C PHE A 286 -7.15 -14.10 -6.16
N VAL A 287 -7.97 -14.83 -6.93
CA VAL A 287 -9.34 -15.24 -6.56
C VAL A 287 -9.56 -16.76 -6.49
N ARG A 288 -8.55 -17.58 -6.69
CA ARG A 288 -8.67 -19.05 -6.72
C ARG A 288 -9.49 -19.64 -5.58
N ARG A 289 -9.42 -19.03 -4.39
CA ARG A 289 -10.13 -19.50 -3.19
C ARG A 289 -11.48 -18.84 -2.96
N LEU A 290 -11.91 -17.96 -3.85
CA LEU A 290 -13.21 -17.31 -3.81
C LEU A 290 -14.19 -17.92 -4.81
N VAL A 291 -13.78 -18.95 -5.54
CA VAL A 291 -14.64 -19.70 -6.46
C VAL A 291 -15.65 -20.49 -5.63
N HIS A 292 -16.93 -20.30 -5.92
CA HIS A 292 -18.00 -21.17 -5.44
C HIS A 292 -18.13 -22.35 -6.42
N GLU A 293 -18.09 -23.56 -5.88
CA GLU A 293 -18.43 -24.77 -6.64
C GLU A 293 -19.91 -24.78 -7.03
#